data_053f7ff069576952ecb087a6f4acef83
#
_entry.id   053f7ff069576952ecb087a6f4acef83
#
_cell.length_a   1.000
_cell.length_b   1.000
_cell.length_c   1.000
_cell.angle_alpha   90.00
_cell.angle_beta   90.00
_cell.angle_gamma   90.00
#
_symmetry.space_group_name_H-M   'P 1'
#
loop_
_entity.id
_entity.type
_entity.pdbx_description
1 polymer ?
#
loop_
_entity_poly.entity_id
_entity_poly.type
_entity_poly.pdbx_seq_one_letter_code
_entity_poly.pdbx_strand_id
1 'polypeptide(L)'
;NQVCSDVTDNQCTPYPVILQLMSQANRSMRGGLCEGLAVLSLRLAGDITALAAFQNTKTVAELIKEDPALLSEIAYWYVTQFAMEVQEEASSYLAMSPKDLAEVLLYDFAEAEKGNPYTGFTIGIYSDQGGHAVTPYRVEEMAGGYRIYIYDSNWPTEERWIDVSSDGQWMYALAATNPTEQSEAWSGGVGTMELTPMRSRSGPFTCSFCPQESGEKSGTMVTVAASGSKQMALKIVTDTGQRLGYYDGKFVNEIPGATYRYLISGPSTADPVLVFLPPEVETFSADVEE
;
A
#
# COMPACT_ATOMS: atom_id res chain seq x y z
N ASN A 1 7.46 18.61 16.12
CA ASN A 1 6.39 18.75 15.10
C ASN A 1 7.01 18.80 13.69
N GLN A 2 7.47 17.63 13.22
CA GLN A 2 8.25 17.52 11.96
C GLN A 2 7.50 17.98 10.70
N VAL A 3 6.18 18.05 10.74
CA VAL A 3 5.34 18.41 9.58
C VAL A 3 4.91 19.88 9.55
N CYS A 4 5.16 20.63 10.61
CA CYS A 4 4.77 22.03 10.74
C CYS A 4 5.96 22.96 10.57
N SER A 5 5.83 23.96 9.72
CA SER A 5 6.80 25.06 9.59
C SER A 5 6.68 26.06 10.74
N ASP A 6 5.50 26.14 11.36
CA ASP A 6 5.22 26.95 12.52
C ASP A 6 4.07 26.32 13.34
N VAL A 7 4.09 26.54 14.66
CA VAL A 7 3.02 26.17 15.58
C VAL A 7 2.68 27.34 16.47
N THR A 8 1.57 28.00 16.14
CA THR A 8 1.07 29.16 16.92
C THR A 8 -0.31 28.83 17.46
N ASP A 9 -0.56 29.04 18.75
CA ASP A 9 -1.83 28.78 19.43
C ASP A 9 -2.34 27.34 19.24
N ASN A 10 -1.46 26.32 19.27
CA ASN A 10 -1.74 24.93 18.95
C ASN A 10 -2.23 24.66 17.52
N GLN A 11 -2.07 25.62 16.63
CA GLN A 11 -2.33 25.45 15.20
C GLN A 11 -1.03 25.20 14.45
N CYS A 12 -0.99 24.11 13.69
CA CYS A 12 0.10 23.76 12.82
C CYS A 12 -0.05 24.45 11.47
N THR A 13 0.98 25.18 11.05
CA THR A 13 1.14 25.59 9.65
C THR A 13 1.99 24.53 8.95
N PRO A 14 1.43 23.66 8.10
CA PRO A 14 2.19 22.59 7.47
C PRO A 14 3.26 23.15 6.51
N TYR A 15 4.36 22.42 6.36
CA TYR A 15 5.29 22.69 5.26
C TYR A 15 4.61 22.58 3.90
N PRO A 16 5.05 23.31 2.86
CA PRO A 16 4.48 23.21 1.51
C PRO A 16 4.45 21.80 0.94
N VAL A 17 5.47 20.98 1.22
CA VAL A 17 5.53 19.57 0.80
C VAL A 17 4.42 18.75 1.45
N ILE A 18 4.08 19.01 2.70
CA ILE A 18 2.98 18.35 3.40
C ILE A 18 1.63 18.74 2.81
N LEU A 19 1.43 20.03 2.50
CA LEU A 19 0.21 20.49 1.80
C LEU A 19 0.07 19.81 0.43
N GLN A 20 1.16 19.63 -0.29
CA GLN A 20 1.17 18.91 -1.56
C GLN A 20 0.76 17.45 -1.39
N LEU A 21 1.32 16.74 -0.39
CA LEU A 21 0.94 15.36 -0.08
C LEU A 21 -0.53 15.22 0.35
N MET A 22 -1.01 16.13 1.20
CA MET A 22 -2.43 16.16 1.58
C MET A 22 -3.34 16.35 0.36
N SER A 23 -2.95 17.25 -0.55
CA SER A 23 -3.68 17.45 -1.80
C SER A 23 -3.64 16.20 -2.70
N GLN A 24 -2.51 15.50 -2.76
CA GLN A 24 -2.36 14.25 -3.49
C GLN A 24 -3.23 13.15 -2.87
N ALA A 25 -3.19 12.97 -1.55
CA ALA A 25 -4.03 12.00 -0.83
C ALA A 25 -5.52 12.23 -1.11
N ASN A 26 -5.97 13.49 -1.01
CA ASN A 26 -7.36 13.85 -1.29
C ASN A 26 -7.77 13.57 -2.74
N ARG A 27 -6.86 13.71 -3.70
CA ARG A 27 -7.14 13.34 -5.10
C ARG A 27 -7.22 11.83 -5.27
N SER A 28 -6.25 11.10 -4.72
CA SER A 28 -6.16 9.65 -4.83
C SER A 28 -7.35 8.93 -4.18
N MET A 29 -7.81 9.40 -3.03
CA MET A 29 -9.02 8.86 -2.36
C MET A 29 -10.29 8.95 -3.21
N ARG A 30 -10.34 9.82 -4.23
CA ARG A 30 -11.46 9.87 -5.16
C ARG A 30 -11.49 8.69 -6.13
N GLY A 31 -10.35 8.05 -6.37
CA GLY A 31 -10.24 6.82 -7.16
C GLY A 31 -10.73 5.60 -6.42
N GLY A 32 -10.54 5.58 -5.10
CA GLY A 32 -10.96 4.49 -4.23
C GLY A 32 -10.37 4.58 -2.83
N LEU A 33 -10.87 3.76 -1.93
CA LEU A 33 -10.50 3.72 -0.52
C LEU A 33 -10.06 2.31 -0.09
N CYS A 34 -9.75 1.42 -1.04
CA CYS A 34 -9.49 0.01 -0.77
C CYS A 34 -8.35 -0.21 0.24
N GLU A 35 -7.29 0.60 0.20
CA GLU A 35 -6.20 0.56 1.19
C GLU A 35 -6.71 0.82 2.62
N GLY A 36 -7.48 1.89 2.82
CA GLY A 36 -8.05 2.19 4.12
C GLY A 36 -9.07 1.15 4.59
N LEU A 37 -9.86 0.61 3.65
CA LEU A 37 -10.82 -0.46 3.92
C LEU A 37 -10.12 -1.78 4.29
N ALA A 38 -9.04 -2.15 3.61
CA ALA A 38 -8.26 -3.35 3.94
C ALA A 38 -7.64 -3.25 5.34
N VAL A 39 -7.02 -2.11 5.65
CA VAL A 39 -6.45 -1.88 6.99
C VAL A 39 -7.53 -1.92 8.07
N LEU A 40 -8.65 -1.23 7.86
CA LEU A 40 -9.72 -1.19 8.85
C LEU A 40 -10.37 -2.57 9.04
N SER A 41 -10.56 -3.35 7.96
CA SER A 41 -11.11 -4.71 8.07
C SER A 41 -10.21 -5.64 8.90
N LEU A 42 -8.88 -5.53 8.73
CA LEU A 42 -7.92 -6.26 9.54
C LEU A 42 -8.01 -5.89 11.02
N ARG A 43 -8.14 -4.59 11.33
CA ARG A 43 -8.30 -4.10 12.70
C ARG A 43 -9.61 -4.57 13.35
N LEU A 44 -10.69 -4.58 12.59
CA LEU A 44 -11.98 -5.07 13.05
C LEU A 44 -11.97 -6.59 13.28
N ALA A 45 -11.30 -7.35 12.41
CA ALA A 45 -11.14 -8.80 12.57
C ALA A 45 -10.28 -9.17 13.79
N GLY A 46 -9.30 -8.34 14.13
CA GLY A 46 -8.43 -8.51 15.31
C GLY A 46 -8.98 -7.92 16.60
N ASP A 47 -10.24 -7.50 16.66
CA ASP A 47 -10.87 -6.80 17.80
C ASP A 47 -10.12 -5.53 18.28
N ILE A 48 -9.22 -5.00 17.45
CA ILE A 48 -8.47 -3.77 17.77
C ILE A 48 -9.37 -2.54 17.71
N THR A 49 -10.40 -2.62 16.85
CA THR A 49 -11.44 -1.60 16.71
C THR A 49 -12.80 -2.29 16.78
N ALA A 50 -13.66 -1.87 17.69
CA ALA A 50 -14.98 -2.47 17.81
C ALA A 50 -15.94 -1.94 16.74
N LEU A 51 -16.72 -2.81 16.10
CA LEU A 51 -17.79 -2.41 15.17
C LEU A 51 -18.77 -1.39 15.80
N ALA A 52 -19.08 -1.58 17.07
CA ALA A 52 -19.95 -0.69 17.83
C ALA A 52 -19.41 0.76 17.99
N ALA A 53 -18.13 1.00 17.69
CA ALA A 53 -17.58 2.37 17.64
C ALA A 53 -18.16 3.20 16.48
N PHE A 54 -18.65 2.52 15.44
CA PHE A 54 -19.22 3.18 14.25
C PHE A 54 -20.74 2.99 14.20
N GLN A 55 -21.17 1.73 14.20
CA GLN A 55 -22.59 1.39 14.00
C GLN A 55 -22.95 0.13 14.80
N ASN A 56 -24.20 0.01 15.18
CA ASN A 56 -24.70 -1.17 15.87
C ASN A 56 -25.02 -2.32 14.87
N THR A 57 -23.98 -2.82 14.22
CA THR A 57 -24.03 -3.92 13.25
C THR A 57 -23.35 -5.16 13.82
N LYS A 58 -23.60 -6.32 13.22
CA LYS A 58 -23.00 -7.59 13.63
C LYS A 58 -21.77 -7.95 12.81
N THR A 59 -21.67 -7.44 11.59
CA THR A 59 -20.60 -7.76 10.65
C THR A 59 -20.07 -6.51 9.95
N VAL A 60 -18.85 -6.60 9.43
CA VAL A 60 -18.22 -5.53 8.63
C VAL A 60 -19.03 -5.25 7.36
N ALA A 61 -19.63 -6.29 6.76
CA ALA A 61 -20.43 -6.18 5.54
C ALA A 61 -21.72 -5.35 5.70
N GLU A 62 -22.20 -5.19 6.94
CA GLU A 62 -23.40 -4.40 7.25
C GLU A 62 -23.07 -2.91 7.51
N LEU A 63 -21.80 -2.53 7.57
CA LEU A 63 -21.40 -1.15 7.79
C LEU A 63 -21.81 -0.26 6.61
N ILE A 64 -22.44 0.87 6.92
CA ILE A 64 -22.80 1.89 5.94
C ILE A 64 -21.60 2.81 5.77
N LYS A 65 -20.90 2.70 4.65
CA LYS A 65 -19.63 3.42 4.40
C LYS A 65 -19.78 4.95 4.34
N GLU A 66 -20.98 5.47 4.15
CA GLU A 66 -21.30 6.91 4.15
C GLU A 66 -21.35 7.49 5.57
N ASP A 67 -21.23 6.68 6.62
CA ASP A 67 -21.11 7.15 8.00
C ASP A 67 -19.85 8.03 8.18
N PRO A 68 -19.95 9.27 8.67
CA PRO A 68 -18.82 10.18 8.73
C PRO A 68 -17.67 9.70 9.64
N ALA A 69 -17.99 9.00 10.74
CA ALA A 69 -16.97 8.46 11.65
C ALA A 69 -16.21 7.31 10.97
N LEU A 70 -16.93 6.43 10.30
CA LEU A 70 -16.35 5.34 9.54
C LEU A 70 -15.49 5.87 8.37
N LEU A 71 -16.00 6.83 7.60
CA LEU A 71 -15.23 7.46 6.51
C LEU A 71 -13.98 8.15 7.02
N SER A 72 -14.03 8.82 8.16
CA SER A 72 -12.85 9.43 8.78
C SER A 72 -11.80 8.39 9.13
N GLU A 73 -12.21 7.26 9.70
CA GLU A 73 -11.30 6.18 10.05
C GLU A 73 -10.69 5.52 8.80
N ILE A 74 -11.51 5.25 7.78
CA ILE A 74 -11.03 4.73 6.49
C ILE A 74 -10.01 5.69 5.87
N ALA A 75 -10.30 7.00 5.85
CA ALA A 75 -9.40 8.02 5.31
C ALA A 75 -8.09 8.11 6.11
N TYR A 76 -8.16 8.00 7.44
CA TYR A 76 -6.98 7.96 8.30
C TYR A 76 -6.07 6.79 7.92
N TRP A 77 -6.62 5.57 7.82
CA TRP A 77 -5.84 4.40 7.44
C TRP A 77 -5.35 4.46 5.99
N TYR A 78 -6.14 5.04 5.10
CA TYR A 78 -5.72 5.28 3.72
C TYR A 78 -4.46 6.15 3.66
N VAL A 79 -4.40 7.25 4.41
CA VAL A 79 -3.25 8.16 4.34
C VAL A 79 -1.98 7.61 4.99
N THR A 80 -2.07 6.55 5.81
CA THR A 80 -0.88 5.92 6.37
C THR A 80 0.06 5.36 5.30
N GLN A 81 -0.42 5.07 4.09
CA GLN A 81 0.44 4.64 2.98
C GLN A 81 1.48 5.69 2.55
N PHE A 82 1.32 6.95 2.97
CA PHE A 82 2.30 8.02 2.74
C PHE A 82 3.40 8.06 3.80
N ALA A 83 3.23 7.37 4.93
CA ALA A 83 4.24 7.33 5.99
C ALA A 83 5.49 6.56 5.54
N MET A 84 6.66 7.05 5.90
CA MET A 84 7.93 6.43 5.49
C MET A 84 8.05 5.00 5.99
N GLU A 85 7.65 4.73 7.23
CA GLU A 85 7.68 3.41 7.86
C GLU A 85 6.82 2.39 7.09
N VAL A 86 5.71 2.85 6.50
CA VAL A 86 4.84 2.03 5.65
C VAL A 86 5.47 1.79 4.28
N GLN A 87 6.07 2.83 3.70
CA GLN A 87 6.71 2.73 2.38
C GLN A 87 7.95 1.84 2.39
N GLU A 88 8.78 1.93 3.43
CA GLU A 88 9.97 1.10 3.61
C GLU A 88 9.59 -0.38 3.67
N GLU A 89 8.62 -0.73 4.51
CA GLU A 89 8.13 -2.12 4.62
C GLU A 89 7.50 -2.59 3.30
N ALA A 90 6.56 -1.84 2.75
CA ALA A 90 5.89 -2.20 1.49
C ALA A 90 6.89 -2.36 0.33
N SER A 91 7.85 -1.45 0.21
CA SER A 91 8.89 -1.51 -0.83
C SER A 91 9.80 -2.73 -0.67
N SER A 92 10.12 -3.14 0.57
CA SER A 92 10.91 -4.34 0.82
C SER A 92 10.19 -5.61 0.37
N TYR A 93 8.89 -5.70 0.64
CA TYR A 93 8.06 -6.82 0.20
C TYR A 93 7.77 -6.79 -1.31
N LEU A 94 7.64 -5.61 -1.92
CA LEU A 94 7.44 -5.46 -3.37
C LEU A 94 8.59 -6.10 -4.19
N ALA A 95 9.80 -6.10 -3.65
CA ALA A 95 10.97 -6.71 -4.29
C ALA A 95 11.00 -8.26 -4.19
N MET A 96 10.16 -8.86 -3.35
CA MET A 96 10.07 -10.31 -3.17
C MET A 96 9.20 -10.95 -4.25
N SER A 97 9.38 -12.26 -4.47
CA SER A 97 8.47 -12.99 -5.34
C SER A 97 7.12 -13.21 -4.65
N PRO A 98 5.99 -13.27 -5.38
CA PRO A 98 4.69 -13.61 -4.80
C PRO A 98 4.68 -14.92 -4.03
N LYS A 99 5.53 -15.89 -4.43
CA LYS A 99 5.73 -17.14 -3.70
C LYS A 99 6.33 -16.89 -2.32
N ASP A 100 7.39 -16.10 -2.23
CA ASP A 100 8.02 -15.78 -0.95
C ASP A 100 7.04 -14.99 -0.06
N LEU A 101 6.21 -14.10 -0.63
CA LEU A 101 5.16 -13.38 0.11
C LEU A 101 4.10 -14.33 0.67
N ALA A 102 3.69 -15.35 -0.10
CA ALA A 102 2.76 -16.38 0.40
C ALA A 102 3.37 -17.19 1.55
N GLU A 103 4.67 -17.50 1.48
CA GLU A 103 5.41 -18.19 2.54
C GLU A 103 5.51 -17.33 3.82
N VAL A 104 5.71 -16.02 3.69
CA VAL A 104 5.67 -15.07 4.83
C VAL A 104 4.31 -15.11 5.51
N LEU A 105 3.23 -15.03 4.75
CA LEU A 105 1.86 -15.09 5.29
C LEU A 105 1.57 -16.44 5.95
N LEU A 106 1.95 -17.54 5.31
CA LEU A 106 1.76 -18.89 5.85
C LEU A 106 2.49 -19.04 7.20
N TYR A 107 3.70 -18.54 7.30
CA TYR A 107 4.47 -18.53 8.54
C TYR A 107 3.78 -17.68 9.63
N ASP A 108 3.34 -16.47 9.31
CA ASP A 108 2.69 -15.56 10.26
C ASP A 108 1.38 -16.17 10.83
N PHE A 109 0.56 -16.77 9.98
CA PHE A 109 -0.65 -17.48 10.43
C PHE A 109 -0.32 -18.70 11.31
N ALA A 110 0.69 -19.50 10.91
CA ALA A 110 1.11 -20.67 11.71
C ALA A 110 1.68 -20.25 13.07
N GLU A 111 2.37 -19.13 13.18
CA GLU A 111 2.84 -18.60 14.45
C GLU A 111 1.69 -18.08 15.33
N ALA A 112 0.70 -17.43 14.73
CA ALA A 112 -0.50 -16.98 15.44
C ALA A 112 -1.31 -18.16 16.03
N GLU A 113 -1.43 -19.26 15.28
CA GLU A 113 -2.08 -20.50 15.81
C GLU A 113 -1.36 -21.09 17.03
N LYS A 114 -0.03 -20.89 17.14
CA LYS A 114 0.76 -21.29 18.33
C LYS A 114 0.63 -20.32 19.50
N GLY A 115 -0.13 -19.23 19.32
CA GLY A 115 -0.32 -18.18 20.31
C GLY A 115 0.75 -17.08 20.31
N ASN A 116 1.60 -17.03 19.29
CA ASN A 116 2.51 -15.92 19.07
C ASN A 116 1.75 -14.68 18.54
N PRO A 117 2.30 -13.47 18.72
CA PRO A 117 1.66 -12.27 18.22
C PRO A 117 1.44 -12.32 16.70
N TYR A 118 0.22 -12.11 16.25
CA TYR A 118 -0.11 -11.99 14.85
C TYR A 118 0.40 -10.64 14.31
N THR A 119 1.22 -10.67 13.27
CA THR A 119 1.75 -9.44 12.65
C THR A 119 0.63 -8.66 11.98
N GLY A 120 -0.22 -9.35 11.25
CA GLY A 120 -1.27 -8.77 10.43
C GLY A 120 -0.72 -8.02 9.23
N PHE A 121 -1.18 -8.42 8.04
CA PHE A 121 -0.76 -7.81 6.79
C PHE A 121 -1.96 -7.36 5.97
N THR A 122 -1.82 -6.28 5.21
CA THR A 122 -2.60 -6.02 4.00
C THR A 122 -1.79 -6.46 2.79
N ILE A 123 -2.48 -6.86 1.71
CA ILE A 123 -1.88 -7.16 0.42
C ILE A 123 -2.24 -6.04 -0.54
N GLY A 124 -1.24 -5.42 -1.18
CA GLY A 124 -1.42 -4.61 -2.38
C GLY A 124 -1.14 -5.44 -3.61
N ILE A 125 -2.01 -5.36 -4.61
CA ILE A 125 -1.82 -5.97 -5.94
C ILE A 125 -1.95 -4.90 -7.01
N TYR A 126 -1.11 -5.00 -8.04
CA TYR A 126 -0.99 -4.01 -9.10
C TYR A 126 -1.10 -4.65 -10.47
N SER A 127 -1.80 -3.98 -11.37
CA SER A 127 -1.92 -4.34 -12.79
C SER A 127 -1.82 -3.08 -13.64
N ASP A 128 -1.91 -3.23 -14.94
CA ASP A 128 -2.04 -2.10 -15.89
C ASP A 128 -3.36 -1.31 -15.72
N GLN A 129 -4.32 -1.87 -14.98
CA GLN A 129 -5.60 -1.24 -14.68
C GLN A 129 -5.60 -0.41 -13.39
N GLY A 130 -4.55 -0.50 -12.56
CA GLY A 130 -4.39 0.18 -11.28
C GLY A 130 -4.04 -0.76 -10.14
N GLY A 131 -4.20 -0.32 -8.90
CA GLY A 131 -3.90 -1.08 -7.68
C GLY A 131 -5.14 -1.40 -6.85
N HIS A 132 -5.10 -2.51 -6.13
CA HIS A 132 -6.14 -2.90 -5.19
C HIS A 132 -5.54 -3.43 -3.89
N ALA A 133 -6.18 -3.13 -2.77
CA ALA A 133 -5.76 -3.61 -1.46
C ALA A 133 -6.81 -4.55 -0.86
N VAL A 134 -6.33 -5.65 -0.31
CA VAL A 134 -7.16 -6.70 0.29
C VAL A 134 -6.54 -7.20 1.60
N THR A 135 -7.33 -7.90 2.41
CA THR A 135 -6.89 -8.42 3.70
C THR A 135 -6.78 -9.94 3.66
N PRO A 136 -5.58 -10.52 3.77
CA PRO A 136 -5.43 -11.97 3.85
C PRO A 136 -5.90 -12.49 5.22
N TYR A 137 -6.51 -13.68 5.24
CA TYR A 137 -6.93 -14.34 6.47
C TYR A 137 -6.58 -15.82 6.55
N ARG A 138 -6.11 -16.43 5.46
CA ARG A 138 -5.70 -17.82 5.40
C ARG A 138 -4.79 -18.06 4.20
N VAL A 139 -3.82 -18.97 4.33
CA VAL A 139 -3.02 -19.47 3.22
C VAL A 139 -3.04 -20.99 3.24
N GLU A 140 -3.18 -21.59 2.05
CA GLU A 140 -3.10 -23.03 1.85
C GLU A 140 -2.03 -23.38 0.82
N GLU A 141 -1.24 -24.40 1.11
CA GLU A 141 -0.36 -25.01 0.12
C GLU A 141 -1.18 -25.84 -0.88
N MET A 142 -0.93 -25.66 -2.15
CA MET A 142 -1.56 -26.34 -3.25
C MET A 142 -0.53 -27.15 -4.04
N ALA A 143 -0.95 -28.13 -4.84
CA ALA A 143 -0.04 -28.96 -5.63
C ALA A 143 0.88 -28.18 -6.60
N GLY A 144 0.57 -26.92 -6.90
CA GLY A 144 1.31 -26.06 -7.83
C GLY A 144 1.69 -24.69 -7.27
N GLY A 145 1.65 -24.49 -5.96
CA GLY A 145 1.93 -23.22 -5.32
C GLY A 145 1.11 -22.96 -4.06
N TYR A 146 0.50 -21.79 -3.95
CA TYR A 146 -0.27 -21.37 -2.77
C TYR A 146 -1.60 -20.77 -3.17
N ARG A 147 -2.56 -20.83 -2.27
CA ARG A 147 -3.81 -20.06 -2.32
C ARG A 147 -3.91 -19.19 -1.09
N ILE A 148 -3.98 -17.88 -1.31
CA ILE A 148 -4.15 -16.87 -0.28
C ILE A 148 -5.62 -16.46 -0.26
N TYR A 149 -6.36 -16.84 0.77
CA TYR A 149 -7.74 -16.40 0.97
C TYR A 149 -7.76 -14.99 1.53
N ILE A 150 -8.62 -14.16 0.95
CA ILE A 150 -8.68 -12.73 1.23
C ILE A 150 -10.10 -12.27 1.52
N TYR A 151 -10.21 -11.28 2.40
CA TYR A 151 -11.38 -10.42 2.47
C TYR A 151 -11.16 -9.26 1.50
N ASP A 152 -12.10 -9.10 0.57
CA ASP A 152 -12.14 -7.99 -0.36
C ASP A 152 -13.37 -7.13 -0.06
N SER A 153 -13.15 -5.83 0.22
CA SER A 153 -14.23 -4.88 0.52
C SER A 153 -15.20 -4.65 -0.63
N ASN A 154 -14.82 -5.00 -1.87
CA ASN A 154 -15.71 -4.98 -3.03
C ASN A 154 -16.66 -6.18 -3.06
N TRP A 155 -16.30 -7.25 -2.34
CA TRP A 155 -17.03 -8.53 -2.28
C TRP A 155 -17.22 -8.99 -0.83
N PRO A 156 -17.87 -8.19 0.03
CA PRO A 156 -17.80 -8.37 1.48
C PRO A 156 -18.49 -9.63 1.99
N THR A 157 -19.27 -10.33 1.16
CA THR A 157 -20.00 -11.56 1.52
C THR A 157 -19.53 -12.79 0.74
N GLU A 158 -18.49 -12.65 -0.07
CA GLU A 158 -17.98 -13.71 -0.92
C GLU A 158 -16.57 -14.12 -0.51
N GLU A 159 -16.31 -15.43 -0.48
CA GLU A 159 -14.96 -15.93 -0.31
C GLU A 159 -14.15 -15.64 -1.59
N ARG A 160 -13.02 -14.98 -1.44
CA ARG A 160 -12.11 -14.61 -2.51
C ARG A 160 -10.70 -15.10 -2.21
N TRP A 161 -9.90 -15.29 -3.25
CA TRP A 161 -8.53 -15.74 -3.10
C TRP A 161 -7.63 -15.28 -4.25
N ILE A 162 -6.35 -15.24 -3.95
CA ILE A 162 -5.28 -15.05 -4.91
C ILE A 162 -4.54 -16.38 -5.03
N ASP A 163 -4.44 -16.93 -6.22
CA ASP A 163 -3.62 -18.09 -6.50
C ASP A 163 -2.19 -17.64 -6.83
N VAL A 164 -1.19 -18.30 -6.21
CA VAL A 164 0.23 -18.05 -6.42
C VAL A 164 0.87 -19.33 -6.91
N SER A 165 1.44 -19.31 -8.10
CA SER A 165 2.08 -20.48 -8.72
C SER A 165 3.50 -20.71 -8.19
N SER A 166 4.02 -21.92 -8.38
CA SER A 166 5.37 -22.31 -7.93
C SER A 166 6.49 -21.52 -8.60
N ASP A 167 6.24 -20.92 -9.76
CA ASP A 167 7.19 -20.04 -10.47
C ASP A 167 7.06 -18.56 -10.07
N GLY A 168 6.25 -18.27 -9.04
CA GLY A 168 6.13 -16.94 -8.45
C GLY A 168 5.24 -15.97 -9.23
N GLN A 169 4.31 -16.47 -10.03
CA GLN A 169 3.24 -15.63 -10.59
C GLN A 169 2.02 -15.69 -9.69
N TRP A 170 1.28 -14.58 -9.61
CA TRP A 170 0.01 -14.53 -8.91
C TRP A 170 -1.15 -14.26 -9.88
N MET A 171 -2.33 -14.72 -9.53
CA MET A 171 -3.57 -14.46 -10.26
C MET A 171 -4.73 -14.27 -9.31
N TYR A 172 -5.49 -13.20 -9.54
CA TYR A 172 -6.78 -12.95 -8.93
C TYR A 172 -7.86 -13.10 -10.02
N ALA A 173 -8.45 -14.29 -10.08
CA ALA A 173 -9.24 -14.74 -11.23
C ALA A 173 -10.59 -14.04 -11.41
N LEU A 174 -11.12 -13.47 -10.35
CA LEU A 174 -12.45 -12.85 -10.37
C LEU A 174 -12.29 -11.35 -10.17
N ALA A 175 -11.84 -10.74 -11.22
CA ALA A 175 -11.54 -9.34 -11.33
C ALA A 175 -12.40 -8.46 -10.43
N ALA A 176 -11.77 -8.14 -9.59
CA ALA A 176 -11.96 -7.75 -8.28
C ALA A 176 -12.49 -6.38 -8.07
N THR A 177 -12.52 -5.63 -9.06
CA THR A 177 -12.45 -4.20 -8.88
C THR A 177 -13.79 -3.50 -8.92
N ASN A 178 -14.72 -4.09 -9.61
CA ASN A 178 -16.08 -3.58 -9.66
C ASN A 178 -17.07 -4.76 -9.72
N PRO A 179 -17.86 -5.01 -8.66
CA PRO A 179 -18.84 -6.10 -8.64
C PRO A 179 -19.94 -5.96 -9.69
N THR A 180 -20.06 -4.81 -10.34
CA THR A 180 -21.04 -4.57 -11.40
C THR A 180 -20.48 -4.76 -12.81
N GLU A 181 -19.17 -4.91 -12.95
CA GLU A 181 -18.49 -5.07 -14.22
C GLU A 181 -17.66 -6.36 -14.21
N GLN A 182 -17.87 -7.24 -15.19
CA GLN A 182 -16.98 -8.37 -15.41
C GLN A 182 -15.70 -7.84 -16.05
N SER A 183 -14.63 -7.81 -15.31
CA SER A 183 -13.30 -7.48 -15.82
C SER A 183 -12.46 -8.75 -15.94
N GLU A 184 -11.34 -8.66 -16.67
CA GLU A 184 -10.39 -9.75 -16.83
C GLU A 184 -9.69 -10.06 -15.50
N ALA A 185 -9.17 -11.26 -15.36
CA ALA A 185 -8.37 -11.65 -14.20
C ALA A 185 -7.13 -10.77 -14.10
N TRP A 186 -6.80 -10.35 -12.87
CA TRP A 186 -5.54 -9.67 -12.61
C TRP A 186 -4.45 -10.70 -12.35
N SER A 187 -3.26 -10.45 -12.86
CA SER A 187 -2.10 -11.31 -12.66
C SER A 187 -0.81 -10.50 -12.71
N GLY A 188 0.23 -11.07 -12.14
CA GLY A 188 1.55 -10.46 -12.14
C GLY A 188 2.61 -11.34 -11.48
N GLY A 189 3.79 -10.78 -11.32
CA GLY A 189 4.94 -11.41 -10.70
C GLY A 189 5.64 -10.48 -9.71
N VAL A 190 6.96 -10.57 -9.62
CA VAL A 190 7.77 -9.69 -8.77
C VAL A 190 7.51 -8.22 -9.11
N GLY A 191 7.31 -7.40 -8.08
CA GLY A 191 7.05 -5.98 -8.23
C GLY A 191 5.57 -5.61 -8.44
N THR A 192 4.66 -6.59 -8.49
CA THR A 192 3.23 -6.37 -8.69
C THR A 192 2.36 -6.87 -7.54
N MET A 193 2.98 -7.32 -6.45
CA MET A 193 2.34 -7.69 -5.20
C MET A 193 3.24 -7.24 -4.04
N GLU A 194 2.65 -6.71 -3.00
CA GLU A 194 3.35 -6.34 -1.77
C GLU A 194 2.58 -6.77 -0.53
N LEU A 195 3.27 -6.89 0.59
CA LEU A 195 2.69 -6.98 1.93
C LEU A 195 2.98 -5.69 2.69
N THR A 196 2.00 -5.23 3.47
CA THR A 196 2.22 -4.13 4.40
C THR A 196 1.82 -4.57 5.82
N PRO A 197 2.78 -4.70 6.75
CA PRO A 197 2.48 -5.14 8.11
C PRO A 197 1.83 -4.02 8.92
N MET A 198 0.88 -4.38 9.78
CA MET A 198 0.18 -3.41 10.64
C MET A 198 1.10 -2.64 11.58
N ARG A 199 2.23 -3.25 12.01
CA ARG A 199 3.20 -2.56 12.89
C ARG A 199 3.72 -1.25 12.28
N SER A 200 3.93 -1.20 10.96
CA SER A 200 4.42 0.01 10.28
C SER A 200 3.40 1.16 10.30
N ARG A 201 2.12 0.86 10.53
CA ARG A 201 1.02 1.84 10.57
C ARG A 201 0.69 2.37 11.97
N SER A 202 1.42 1.93 12.99
CA SER A 202 1.10 2.26 14.39
C SER A 202 1.74 3.55 14.89
N GLY A 203 2.64 4.18 14.09
CA GLY A 203 3.41 5.36 14.48
C GLY A 203 4.36 5.11 15.68
N PRO A 204 5.08 6.11 16.11
CA PRO A 204 5.11 7.47 15.55
C PRO A 204 5.66 7.49 14.14
N PHE A 205 5.16 8.39 13.29
CA PHE A 205 5.62 8.55 11.92
C PHE A 205 6.71 9.61 11.82
N THR A 206 7.66 9.41 10.91
CA THR A 206 8.73 10.36 10.61
C THR A 206 8.53 11.01 9.24
N CYS A 207 9.05 12.23 9.08
CA CYS A 207 9.04 12.92 7.80
C CYS A 207 10.48 13.15 7.33
N SER A 208 11.06 12.15 6.69
CA SER A 208 12.45 12.18 6.24
C SER A 208 12.71 13.15 5.07
N PHE A 209 11.65 13.62 4.39
CA PHE A 209 11.70 14.63 3.33
C PHE A 209 11.24 16.02 3.80
N CYS A 210 10.86 16.18 5.06
CA CYS A 210 10.62 17.49 5.66
C CYS A 210 11.94 18.17 6.02
N PRO A 211 11.97 19.53 6.10
CA PRO A 211 13.14 20.22 6.65
C PRO A 211 13.49 19.72 8.05
N GLN A 212 14.74 19.40 8.28
CA GLN A 212 15.23 18.89 9.56
C GLN A 212 15.69 20.03 10.47
N GLU A 213 15.26 20.04 11.73
CA GLU A 213 15.64 21.08 12.71
C GLU A 213 17.15 21.06 13.00
N SER A 214 17.80 19.90 12.86
CA SER A 214 19.24 19.71 13.03
C SER A 214 20.11 20.35 11.93
N GLY A 215 19.48 20.80 10.83
CA GLY A 215 20.19 21.26 9.63
C GLY A 215 20.75 20.12 8.79
N GLU A 216 20.41 18.87 9.10
CA GLU A 216 20.73 17.72 8.27
C GLU A 216 19.99 17.80 6.93
N LYS A 217 20.57 17.18 5.89
CA LYS A 217 19.91 17.12 4.59
C LYS A 217 18.65 16.27 4.67
N SER A 218 17.57 16.75 4.07
CA SER A 218 16.34 15.99 3.90
C SER A 218 16.45 15.09 2.67
N GLY A 219 15.76 13.95 2.68
CA GLY A 219 15.57 13.15 1.48
C GLY A 219 14.66 13.84 0.46
N THR A 220 14.52 13.23 -0.70
CA THR A 220 13.69 13.74 -1.81
C THR A 220 12.50 12.84 -2.03
N MET A 221 11.29 13.40 -1.99
CA MET A 221 10.07 12.70 -2.38
C MET A 221 9.71 13.04 -3.82
N VAL A 222 9.64 12.04 -4.67
CA VAL A 222 9.20 12.15 -6.07
C VAL A 222 7.84 11.51 -6.21
N THR A 223 6.88 12.25 -6.76
CA THR A 223 5.54 11.73 -7.05
C THR A 223 5.23 11.92 -8.52
N VAL A 224 4.82 10.85 -9.18
CA VAL A 224 4.34 10.88 -10.56
C VAL A 224 2.88 10.43 -10.58
N ALA A 225 2.02 11.27 -11.14
CA ALA A 225 0.60 10.96 -11.29
C ALA A 225 0.20 11.15 -12.75
N ALA A 226 -0.44 10.15 -13.32
CA ALA A 226 -1.02 10.24 -14.65
C ALA A 226 -2.34 11.03 -14.64
N SER A 227 -2.68 11.60 -15.77
CA SER A 227 -4.01 12.18 -16.01
C SER A 227 -4.96 11.20 -16.73
N GLY A 228 -4.49 10.00 -17.02
CA GLY A 228 -5.21 8.94 -17.74
C GLY A 228 -5.43 7.68 -16.90
N SER A 229 -5.89 6.62 -17.56
CA SER A 229 -6.15 5.32 -16.92
C SER A 229 -4.97 4.35 -16.97
N LYS A 230 -3.88 4.71 -17.66
CA LYS A 230 -2.70 3.85 -17.74
C LYS A 230 -1.79 4.05 -16.55
N GLN A 231 -1.33 2.94 -15.98
CA GLN A 231 -0.36 2.93 -14.91
C GLN A 231 0.97 3.48 -15.42
N MET A 232 1.53 4.43 -14.68
CA MET A 232 2.85 4.99 -14.98
C MET A 232 3.92 4.23 -14.23
N ALA A 233 5.05 4.00 -14.87
CA ALA A 233 6.27 3.53 -14.21
C ALA A 233 7.30 4.65 -14.14
N LEU A 234 8.02 4.71 -13.02
CA LEU A 234 9.10 5.66 -12.82
C LEU A 234 10.43 4.90 -12.75
N LYS A 235 11.40 5.32 -13.55
CA LYS A 235 12.77 4.83 -13.51
C LYS A 235 13.68 5.90 -12.97
N ILE A 236 14.45 5.58 -11.96
CA ILE A 236 15.46 6.45 -11.37
C ILE A 236 16.85 5.88 -11.62
N VAL A 237 17.79 6.71 -12.04
CA VAL A 237 19.21 6.37 -12.12
C VAL A 237 20.01 7.47 -11.43
N THR A 238 20.79 7.11 -10.41
CA THR A 238 21.70 8.04 -9.72
C THR A 238 22.93 8.35 -10.59
N ASP A 239 23.67 9.38 -10.23
CA ASP A 239 24.97 9.72 -10.86
C ASP A 239 26.02 8.60 -10.71
N THR A 240 25.87 7.74 -9.69
CA THR A 240 26.71 6.54 -9.47
C THR A 240 26.22 5.32 -10.26
N GLY A 241 25.11 5.44 -11.01
CA GLY A 241 24.55 4.38 -11.84
C GLY A 241 23.64 3.39 -11.12
N GLN A 242 23.29 3.62 -9.84
CA GLN A 242 22.32 2.81 -9.11
C GLN A 242 20.91 3.08 -9.63
N ARG A 243 20.09 2.04 -9.73
CA ARG A 243 18.76 2.06 -10.37
C ARG A 243 17.66 1.78 -9.37
N LEU A 244 16.51 2.42 -9.59
CA LEU A 244 15.27 2.13 -8.89
C LEU A 244 14.10 2.22 -9.86
N GLY A 245 13.23 1.21 -9.86
CA GLY A 245 12.06 1.12 -10.73
C GLY A 245 12.04 -0.15 -11.59
N TYR A 246 11.30 -0.12 -12.70
CA TYR A 246 11.15 -1.28 -13.57
C TYR A 246 12.11 -1.21 -14.76
N TYR A 247 12.98 -2.20 -14.89
CA TYR A 247 13.94 -2.34 -15.98
C TYR A 247 13.76 -3.72 -16.61
N ASP A 248 13.51 -3.75 -17.93
CA ASP A 248 13.29 -4.99 -18.69
C ASP A 248 12.20 -5.89 -18.05
N GLY A 249 11.12 -5.28 -17.57
CA GLY A 249 9.99 -5.96 -16.92
C GLY A 249 10.28 -6.50 -15.51
N LYS A 250 11.40 -6.11 -14.89
CA LYS A 250 11.78 -6.51 -13.54
C LYS A 250 11.90 -5.30 -12.64
N PHE A 251 11.34 -5.40 -11.44
CA PHE A 251 11.55 -4.41 -10.40
C PHE A 251 12.98 -4.49 -9.86
N VAL A 252 13.63 -3.33 -9.76
CA VAL A 252 15.00 -3.17 -9.27
C VAL A 252 15.02 -2.07 -8.20
N ASN A 253 15.68 -2.32 -7.08
CA ASN A 253 16.02 -1.31 -6.08
C ASN A 253 17.47 -1.50 -5.64
N GLU A 254 18.36 -0.72 -6.23
CA GLU A 254 19.81 -0.73 -5.97
C GLU A 254 20.24 0.45 -5.06
N ILE A 255 19.31 1.34 -4.69
CA ILE A 255 19.58 2.54 -3.91
C ILE A 255 19.24 2.24 -2.43
N PRO A 256 20.24 2.10 -1.54
CA PRO A 256 19.97 1.81 -0.12
C PRO A 256 19.12 2.91 0.51
N GLY A 257 18.07 2.52 1.26
CA GLY A 257 17.17 3.46 1.91
C GLY A 257 16.13 4.13 0.99
N ALA A 258 16.16 3.87 -0.31
CA ALA A 258 15.11 4.34 -1.21
C ALA A 258 13.87 3.45 -1.15
N THR A 259 12.70 4.06 -1.33
CA THR A 259 11.43 3.35 -1.44
C THR A 259 10.77 3.60 -2.79
N TYR A 260 9.97 2.63 -3.23
CA TYR A 260 9.14 2.73 -4.42
C TYR A 260 7.78 2.10 -4.13
N ARG A 261 6.72 2.85 -4.32
CA ARG A 261 5.37 2.35 -4.09
C ARG A 261 4.37 2.98 -5.05
N TYR A 262 3.40 2.20 -5.49
CA TYR A 262 2.15 2.73 -6.03
C TYR A 262 1.23 3.12 -4.88
N LEU A 263 0.60 4.28 -4.96
CA LEU A 263 -0.45 4.68 -4.02
C LEU A 263 -1.75 3.97 -4.42
N ILE A 264 -2.14 2.99 -3.65
CA ILE A 264 -3.32 2.19 -3.95
C ILE A 264 -4.57 3.04 -3.78
N SER A 265 -5.16 3.46 -4.89
CA SER A 265 -6.35 4.30 -4.92
C SER A 265 -7.56 3.63 -5.57
N GLY A 266 -7.38 2.45 -6.12
CA GLY A 266 -8.46 1.65 -6.73
C GLY A 266 -8.22 1.35 -8.21
N PRO A 267 -9.02 0.46 -8.77
CA PRO A 267 -8.71 -0.23 -10.02
C PRO A 267 -9.04 0.53 -11.29
N SER A 268 -9.68 1.66 -11.21
CA SER A 268 -10.12 2.42 -12.40
C SER A 268 -9.32 3.68 -12.66
N THR A 269 -8.26 3.90 -11.89
CA THR A 269 -7.40 5.08 -12.03
C THR A 269 -5.94 4.65 -11.95
N ALA A 270 -5.10 5.22 -12.81
CA ALA A 270 -3.66 5.04 -12.68
C ALA A 270 -3.20 5.53 -11.29
N ASP A 271 -2.63 4.63 -10.53
CA ASP A 271 -2.13 4.95 -9.20
C ASP A 271 -0.89 5.85 -9.30
N PRO A 272 -0.80 6.91 -8.52
CA PRO A 272 0.43 7.68 -8.45
C PRO A 272 1.60 6.82 -7.96
N VAL A 273 2.75 6.98 -8.59
CA VAL A 273 4.01 6.41 -8.10
C VAL A 273 4.60 7.36 -7.08
N LEU A 274 4.97 6.83 -5.94
CA LEU A 274 5.64 7.54 -4.86
C LEU A 274 7.02 6.92 -4.65
N VAL A 275 8.07 7.73 -4.78
CA VAL A 275 9.45 7.33 -4.57
C VAL A 275 10.09 8.24 -3.55
N PHE A 276 10.71 7.66 -2.54
CA PHE A 276 11.60 8.37 -1.65
C PHE A 276 13.06 8.05 -2.00
N LEU A 277 13.88 9.08 -2.10
CA LEU A 277 15.32 8.98 -2.25
C LEU A 277 15.98 9.55 -0.98
N PRO A 278 16.90 8.80 -0.36
CA PRO A 278 17.58 9.26 0.85
C PRO A 278 18.50 10.46 0.56
N PRO A 279 18.90 11.22 1.60
CA PRO A 279 19.63 12.47 1.45
C PRO A 279 21.02 12.31 0.80
N GLU A 280 21.56 11.10 0.73
CA GLU A 280 22.82 10.78 0.07
C GLU A 280 22.70 10.83 -1.45
N VAL A 281 21.49 10.72 -1.99
CA VAL A 281 21.22 10.84 -3.43
C VAL A 281 21.02 12.30 -3.79
N GLU A 282 22.09 12.98 -4.18
CA GLU A 282 22.06 14.41 -4.51
C GLU A 282 21.65 14.68 -5.97
N THR A 283 21.98 13.75 -6.87
CA THR A 283 21.71 13.89 -8.30
C THR A 283 21.20 12.58 -8.89
N PHE A 284 20.15 12.69 -9.65
CA PHE A 284 19.55 11.54 -10.36
C PHE A 284 18.84 12.00 -11.64
N SER A 285 18.67 11.06 -12.57
CA SER A 285 17.72 11.18 -13.67
C SER A 285 16.44 10.43 -13.35
N ALA A 286 15.33 10.92 -13.86
CA ALA A 286 14.01 10.29 -13.70
C ALA A 286 13.33 10.21 -15.06
N ASP A 287 13.03 8.99 -15.50
CA ASP A 287 12.27 8.71 -16.71
C ASP A 287 10.91 8.14 -16.35
N VAL A 288 9.87 8.62 -17.02
CA VAL A 288 8.49 8.18 -16.84
C VAL A 288 8.06 7.43 -18.08
N GLU A 289 7.58 6.20 -17.89
CA GLU A 289 7.06 5.32 -18.96
C GLU A 289 5.56 5.05 -18.73
N GLU A 290 4.80 4.92 -19.83
CA GLU A 290 3.38 4.50 -19.85
C GLU A 290 3.26 3.00 -20.15
#